data_4ea424cf4987c85d0b74ffce35c11a9e
#
_entry.id   4ea424cf4987c85d0b74ffce35c11a9e
#
_cell.length_a   1.000
_cell.length_b   1.000
_cell.length_c   1.000
_cell.angle_alpha   90.00
_cell.angle_beta   90.00
_cell.angle_gamma   90.00
#
_symmetry.space_group_name_H-M   'P 1'
#
loop_
_entity.id
_entity.type
_entity.pdbx_description
1 polymer ?
#
loop_
_entity_poly.entity_id
_entity_poly.type
_entity_poly.pdbx_seq_one_letter_code
_entity_poly.pdbx_strand_id
1 'polypeptide(L)'
;IIPADTANLNFQNTNLVEGMYGHYNYLGNLGSPRMSRIFFERRDNEPTIFMEPFYSFFVRPDEVKFTNSNVPFTNLTYYKAGNKVNGEERFKSYFSVNVNKRLAFGFNIDYLYGRGYYQNQSTSNFNAGIFASYIGNKYQIQAVYNNFTMKMNENGGIQDDRYITRPEDMAEGKKEYESTTIPVKLEQTSNKNKDFYVYLTHRYRLGFTRETTTVEDAKSPKRAV
;
A
#
# COMPACT_ATOMS: atom_id res chain seq x y z
N ILE A 1 0.35 -11.47 -16.29
CA ILE A 1 -0.96 -10.78 -16.22
C ILE A 1 -1.67 -11.32 -14.99
N ILE A 2 -2.01 -10.45 -14.06
CA ILE A 2 -2.74 -10.79 -12.85
C ILE A 2 -4.20 -10.36 -13.09
N PRO A 3 -5.19 -11.25 -12.96
CA PRO A 3 -6.58 -10.86 -13.06
C PRO A 3 -6.96 -9.89 -11.94
N ALA A 4 -7.90 -8.98 -12.20
CA ALA A 4 -8.44 -8.12 -11.15
C ALA A 4 -9.22 -8.99 -10.14
N ASP A 5 -9.00 -8.77 -8.86
CA ASP A 5 -9.78 -9.44 -7.81
C ASP A 5 -11.17 -8.77 -7.73
N THR A 6 -12.16 -9.40 -8.32
CA THR A 6 -13.55 -8.95 -8.29
C THR A 6 -14.37 -9.65 -7.21
N ALA A 7 -13.85 -10.71 -6.62
CA ALA A 7 -14.56 -11.54 -5.67
C ALA A 7 -14.27 -11.20 -4.20
N ASN A 8 -13.36 -10.26 -3.96
CA ASN A 8 -12.91 -9.86 -2.62
C ASN A 8 -12.56 -11.07 -1.72
N LEU A 9 -11.78 -11.99 -2.26
CA LEU A 9 -11.44 -13.25 -1.58
C LEU A 9 -10.59 -13.05 -0.32
N ASN A 10 -10.03 -11.85 -0.15
CA ASN A 10 -9.21 -11.49 1.01
C ASN A 10 -10.01 -10.87 2.17
N PHE A 11 -11.34 -10.99 2.19
CA PHE A 11 -12.17 -10.39 3.25
C PHE A 11 -11.84 -10.92 4.66
N GLN A 12 -11.30 -12.13 4.76
CA GLN A 12 -10.84 -12.71 6.03
C GLN A 12 -9.49 -12.15 6.50
N ASN A 13 -8.80 -11.41 5.68
CA ASN A 13 -7.56 -10.77 6.07
C ASN A 13 -7.87 -9.48 6.87
N THR A 14 -8.23 -9.69 8.13
CA THR A 14 -8.86 -8.69 9.01
C THR A 14 -7.97 -7.52 9.42
N ASN A 15 -6.70 -7.53 9.02
CA ASN A 15 -5.74 -6.53 9.48
C ASN A 15 -5.70 -5.28 8.59
N LEU A 16 -6.68 -5.08 7.71
CA LEU A 16 -6.78 -3.94 6.79
C LEU A 16 -5.52 -3.67 5.94
N VAL A 17 -4.63 -4.66 5.87
CA VAL A 17 -3.36 -4.59 5.17
C VAL A 17 -3.22 -5.79 4.26
N GLU A 18 -3.30 -5.53 2.97
CA GLU A 18 -3.15 -6.55 1.93
C GLU A 18 -1.76 -7.18 1.96
N GLY A 19 -1.72 -8.48 1.65
CA GLY A 19 -0.48 -9.23 1.52
C GLY A 19 0.20 -9.64 2.83
N MET A 20 -0.39 -9.31 3.98
CA MET A 20 0.15 -9.73 5.28
C MET A 20 -0.82 -10.67 5.96
N TYR A 21 -0.40 -11.88 6.22
CA TYR A 21 -1.19 -12.94 6.85
C TYR A 21 -1.28 -12.83 8.38
N GLY A 22 -1.11 -11.63 8.95
CA GLY A 22 -1.14 -11.41 10.38
C GLY A 22 0.12 -11.86 11.13
N HIS A 23 1.16 -12.32 10.44
CA HIS A 23 2.42 -12.77 11.01
C HIS A 23 3.39 -11.63 11.28
N TYR A 24 2.93 -10.59 11.98
CA TYR A 24 3.78 -9.43 12.32
C TYR A 24 3.50 -8.93 13.75
N ASN A 25 4.49 -8.28 14.31
CA ASN A 25 4.40 -7.48 15.52
C ASN A 25 4.13 -6.02 15.15
N TYR A 26 3.32 -5.32 15.92
CA TYR A 26 2.98 -3.91 15.72
C TYR A 26 2.71 -3.22 17.06
N LEU A 27 2.63 -1.90 17.08
CA LEU A 27 2.49 -1.10 18.30
C LEU A 27 1.04 -0.84 18.71
N GLY A 28 0.10 -1.64 18.25
CA GLY A 28 -1.26 -1.69 18.79
C GLY A 28 -2.32 -0.95 17.97
N ASN A 29 -1.97 -0.20 16.93
CA ASN A 29 -2.93 0.46 16.06
C ASN A 29 -2.55 0.34 14.58
N LEU A 30 -3.54 0.47 13.71
CA LEU A 30 -3.36 0.43 12.28
C LEU A 30 -2.42 1.55 11.82
N GLY A 31 -1.45 1.21 10.97
CA GLY A 31 -0.45 2.16 10.47
C GLY A 31 0.73 2.38 11.42
N SER A 32 0.73 1.80 12.61
CA SER A 32 1.89 1.83 13.50
C SER A 32 3.06 1.02 12.95
N PRO A 33 4.29 1.29 13.42
CA PRO A 33 5.46 0.51 13.07
C PRO A 33 5.21 -0.98 13.23
N ARG A 34 5.65 -1.77 12.25
CA ARG A 34 5.49 -3.21 12.29
C ARG A 34 6.71 -3.95 11.75
N MET A 35 6.85 -5.19 12.19
CA MET A 35 7.91 -6.10 11.75
C MET A 35 7.33 -7.49 11.54
N SER A 36 7.62 -8.11 10.39
CA SER A 36 7.22 -9.51 10.17
C SER A 36 7.89 -10.45 11.15
N ARG A 37 7.12 -11.43 11.66
CA ARG A 37 7.64 -12.55 12.47
C ARG A 37 8.36 -13.56 11.59
N ILE A 38 8.06 -13.59 10.30
CA ILE A 38 8.69 -14.49 9.33
C ILE A 38 9.96 -13.80 8.84
N PHE A 39 11.11 -14.40 9.15
CA PHE A 39 12.41 -13.81 8.82
C PHE A 39 12.58 -13.55 7.32
N PHE A 40 12.14 -14.47 6.47
CA PHE A 40 12.25 -14.35 5.00
C PHE A 40 11.36 -13.28 4.36
N GLU A 41 10.38 -12.77 5.09
CA GLU A 41 9.54 -11.64 4.63
C GLU A 41 10.14 -10.29 5.00
N ARG A 42 11.16 -10.28 5.87
CA ARG A 42 11.88 -9.06 6.22
C ARG A 42 12.74 -8.64 5.05
N ARG A 43 12.65 -7.38 4.70
CA ARG A 43 13.43 -6.82 3.59
C ARG A 43 14.83 -6.47 4.08
N ASP A 44 15.82 -6.85 3.28
CA ASP A 44 17.19 -6.40 3.45
C ASP A 44 17.37 -5.12 2.62
N ASN A 45 18.12 -4.16 3.16
CA ASN A 45 18.57 -2.96 2.43
C ASN A 45 17.46 -2.01 1.95
N GLU A 46 16.59 -1.56 2.86
CA GLU A 46 15.74 -0.41 2.56
C GLU A 46 16.60 0.86 2.39
N PRO A 47 16.25 1.76 1.45
CA PRO A 47 17.02 2.97 1.18
C PRO A 47 17.16 3.89 2.40
N THR A 48 16.20 3.81 3.32
CA THR A 48 16.13 4.65 4.51
C THR A 48 15.71 3.80 5.71
N ILE A 49 16.57 3.73 6.72
CA ILE A 49 16.34 2.98 7.96
C ILE A 49 15.04 3.38 8.67
N PHE A 50 14.63 4.65 8.56
CA PHE A 50 13.40 5.16 9.17
C PHE A 50 12.13 4.66 8.49
N MET A 51 12.22 4.15 7.27
CA MET A 51 11.07 3.65 6.50
C MET A 51 10.83 2.15 6.69
N GLU A 52 11.80 1.41 7.19
CA GLU A 52 11.71 -0.05 7.34
C GLU A 52 10.47 -0.50 8.12
N PRO A 53 10.09 0.08 9.28
CA PRO A 53 8.90 -0.33 10.02
C PRO A 53 7.58 0.00 9.31
N PHE A 54 7.63 0.81 8.27
CA PHE A 54 6.46 1.31 7.54
C PHE A 54 6.40 0.84 6.09
N TYR A 55 7.36 0.04 5.64
CA TYR A 55 7.48 -0.39 4.25
C TYR A 55 6.18 -1.03 3.69
N SER A 56 5.39 -1.66 4.54
CA SER A 56 4.13 -2.30 4.13
C SER A 56 3.01 -1.31 3.78
N PHE A 57 3.19 -0.04 4.12
CA PHE A 57 2.26 1.05 3.76
C PHE A 57 2.77 1.88 2.58
N PHE A 58 4.01 1.67 2.18
CA PHE A 58 4.67 2.41 1.11
C PHE A 58 4.58 1.62 -0.20
N VAL A 59 4.09 2.27 -1.25
CA VAL A 59 4.02 1.68 -2.58
C VAL A 59 5.33 1.92 -3.31
N ARG A 60 6.06 0.86 -3.61
CA ARG A 60 7.32 0.92 -4.35
C ARG A 60 7.09 1.01 -5.85
N PRO A 61 8.07 1.51 -6.62
CA PRO A 61 7.96 1.60 -8.08
C PRO A 61 7.67 0.25 -8.77
N ASP A 62 8.22 -0.84 -8.23
CA ASP A 62 8.03 -2.21 -8.73
C ASP A 62 6.67 -2.81 -8.36
N GLU A 63 5.97 -2.23 -7.40
CA GLU A 63 4.63 -2.66 -6.96
C GLU A 63 3.50 -1.95 -7.71
N VAL A 64 3.82 -0.89 -8.47
CA VAL A 64 2.82 -0.15 -9.24
C VAL A 64 2.29 -1.03 -10.38
N LYS A 65 0.99 -1.25 -10.38
CA LYS A 65 0.31 -2.07 -11.38
C LYS A 65 -0.27 -1.18 -12.46
N PHE A 66 -0.10 -1.61 -13.70
CA PHE A 66 -0.73 -1.00 -14.88
C PHE A 66 -1.85 -1.92 -15.37
N THR A 67 -2.98 -1.34 -15.73
CA THR A 67 -4.08 -2.12 -16.31
C THR A 67 -3.99 -2.14 -17.84
N ASN A 68 -4.43 -3.25 -18.41
CA ASN A 68 -4.65 -3.38 -19.86
C ASN A 68 -6.13 -3.74 -20.06
N SER A 69 -6.96 -2.72 -20.24
CA SER A 69 -8.40 -2.85 -20.38
C SER A 69 -8.93 -1.92 -21.46
N ASN A 70 -9.92 -2.34 -22.20
CA ASN A 70 -10.60 -1.51 -23.19
C ASN A 70 -11.56 -0.47 -22.57
N VAL A 71 -11.83 -0.60 -21.28
CA VAL A 71 -12.70 0.29 -20.52
C VAL A 71 -11.94 0.85 -19.31
N PRO A 72 -12.29 2.03 -18.82
CA PRO A 72 -11.74 2.53 -17.56
C PRO A 72 -11.96 1.53 -16.42
N PHE A 73 -10.96 1.35 -15.60
CA PHE A 73 -11.02 0.50 -14.41
C PHE A 73 -10.92 1.37 -13.16
N THR A 74 -11.88 1.19 -12.27
CA THR A 74 -11.90 1.87 -10.96
C THR A 74 -12.08 0.83 -9.87
N ASN A 75 -11.26 0.90 -8.84
CA ASN A 75 -11.43 0.13 -7.62
C ASN A 75 -11.45 1.10 -6.44
N LEU A 76 -12.57 1.11 -5.72
CA LEU A 76 -12.76 1.87 -4.49
C LEU A 76 -12.93 0.88 -3.36
N THR A 77 -12.12 1.01 -2.33
CA THR A 77 -12.17 0.14 -1.17
C THR A 77 -12.20 0.98 0.10
N TYR A 78 -13.14 0.71 0.96
CA TYR A 78 -13.26 1.36 2.26
C TYR A 78 -13.41 0.31 3.35
N TYR A 79 -12.55 0.40 4.34
CA TYR A 79 -12.59 -0.42 5.54
C TYR A 79 -12.77 0.47 6.76
N LYS A 80 -13.58 0.02 7.68
CA LYS A 80 -13.75 0.64 8.98
C LYS A 80 -13.86 -0.45 10.04
N ALA A 81 -13.10 -0.30 11.11
CA ALA A 81 -13.12 -1.19 12.25
C ALA A 81 -13.05 -0.39 13.55
N GLY A 82 -13.36 -1.05 14.67
CA GLY A 82 -13.33 -0.43 15.99
C GLY A 82 -14.51 0.49 16.29
N ASN A 83 -14.39 1.21 17.36
CA ASN A 83 -15.40 2.12 17.89
C ASN A 83 -14.90 3.58 17.92
N LYS A 84 -15.61 4.46 18.60
CA LYS A 84 -15.24 5.88 18.72
C LYS A 84 -13.87 6.10 19.40
N VAL A 85 -13.46 5.17 20.25
CA VAL A 85 -12.21 5.26 21.04
C VAL A 85 -11.01 4.76 20.23
N ASN A 86 -11.13 3.56 19.65
CA ASN A 86 -10.06 2.86 18.93
C ASN A 86 -10.38 2.63 17.45
N GLY A 87 -11.12 3.56 16.85
CA GLY A 87 -11.53 3.44 15.44
C GLY A 87 -10.35 3.44 14.47
N GLU A 88 -10.44 2.57 13.51
CA GLU A 88 -9.50 2.43 12.42
C GLU A 88 -10.24 2.50 11.09
N GLU A 89 -9.68 3.19 10.14
CA GLU A 89 -10.26 3.30 8.81
C GLU A 89 -9.19 3.36 7.73
N ARG A 90 -9.53 2.83 6.56
CA ARG A 90 -8.69 2.90 5.38
C ARG A 90 -9.55 3.12 4.15
N PHE A 91 -9.15 4.08 3.36
CA PHE A 91 -9.75 4.37 2.06
C PHE A 91 -8.71 4.18 0.97
N LYS A 92 -9.02 3.33 0.00
CA LYS A 92 -8.18 3.11 -1.19
C LYS A 92 -8.97 3.45 -2.44
N SER A 93 -8.35 4.15 -3.34
CA SER A 93 -8.86 4.44 -4.66
C SER A 93 -7.78 4.13 -5.69
N TYR A 94 -8.12 3.33 -6.66
CA TYR A 94 -7.28 3.07 -7.81
C TYR A 94 -8.10 3.33 -9.07
N PHE A 95 -7.56 4.15 -9.94
CA PHE A 95 -8.16 4.45 -11.24
C PHE A 95 -7.13 4.26 -12.34
N SER A 96 -7.54 3.63 -13.44
CA SER A 96 -6.70 3.50 -14.62
C SER A 96 -7.53 3.49 -15.88
N VAL A 97 -7.05 4.14 -16.92
CA VAL A 97 -7.68 4.21 -18.22
C VAL A 97 -6.67 4.07 -19.34
N ASN A 98 -7.01 3.26 -20.34
CA ASN A 98 -6.30 3.19 -21.60
C ASN A 98 -6.98 4.13 -22.59
N VAL A 99 -6.34 5.26 -22.87
CA VAL A 99 -6.85 6.25 -23.85
C VAL A 99 -6.88 5.64 -25.25
N ASN A 100 -5.90 4.83 -25.54
CA ASN A 100 -5.79 4.05 -26.77
C ASN A 100 -4.89 2.82 -26.54
N LYS A 101 -4.65 2.03 -27.59
CA LYS A 101 -3.80 0.82 -27.53
C LYS A 101 -2.34 1.09 -27.08
N ARG A 102 -1.91 2.34 -27.03
CA ARG A 102 -0.52 2.72 -26.75
C ARG A 102 -0.36 3.54 -25.47
N LEU A 103 -1.39 4.27 -25.06
CA LEU A 103 -1.32 5.22 -23.94
C LEU A 103 -2.29 4.82 -22.85
N ALA A 104 -1.77 4.62 -21.66
CA ALA A 104 -2.52 4.41 -20.44
C ALA A 104 -2.05 5.38 -19.36
N PHE A 105 -2.94 5.82 -18.49
CA PHE A 105 -2.60 6.56 -17.30
C PHE A 105 -3.56 6.23 -16.17
N GLY A 106 -3.17 6.56 -14.97
CA GLY A 106 -4.00 6.35 -13.79
C GLY A 106 -3.45 7.03 -12.55
N PHE A 107 -4.19 6.89 -11.48
CA PHE A 107 -3.77 7.33 -10.16
C PHE A 107 -4.16 6.31 -9.09
N ASN A 108 -3.49 6.38 -7.97
CA ASN A 108 -3.83 5.65 -6.76
C ASN A 108 -3.81 6.60 -5.56
N ILE A 109 -4.74 6.40 -4.65
CA ILE A 109 -4.79 7.07 -3.35
C ILE A 109 -5.00 5.98 -2.30
N ASP A 110 -4.25 6.05 -1.22
CA ASP A 110 -4.40 5.17 -0.06
C ASP A 110 -4.28 6.02 1.21
N TYR A 111 -5.39 6.22 1.87
CA TYR A 111 -5.48 6.92 3.14
C TYR A 111 -5.79 5.92 4.23
N LEU A 112 -5.00 5.96 5.28
CA LEU A 112 -5.14 5.09 6.43
C LEU A 112 -5.07 5.94 7.70
N TYR A 113 -6.03 5.70 8.59
CA TYR A 113 -6.07 6.33 9.91
C TYR A 113 -6.34 5.27 10.96
N GLY A 114 -5.55 5.27 12.03
CA GLY A 114 -5.72 4.39 13.16
C GLY A 114 -5.58 5.14 14.48
N ARG A 115 -6.58 4.99 15.37
CA ARG A 115 -6.47 5.38 16.78
C ARG A 115 -5.94 4.22 17.59
N GLY A 116 -5.15 4.53 18.61
CA GLY A 116 -4.75 3.55 19.60
C GLY A 116 -5.67 3.57 20.82
N TYR A 117 -5.39 2.67 21.74
CA TYR A 117 -6.14 2.54 22.99
C TYR A 117 -5.79 3.58 24.05
N TYR A 118 -4.60 4.18 23.97
CA TYR A 118 -4.10 5.15 24.94
C TYR A 118 -4.17 6.58 24.39
N GLN A 119 -4.08 7.56 25.30
CA GLN A 119 -3.97 8.96 24.91
C GLN A 119 -2.81 9.18 23.95
N ASN A 120 -2.99 10.14 23.04
CA ASN A 120 -1.97 10.54 22.07
C ASN A 120 -1.35 9.38 21.27
N GLN A 121 -2.14 8.34 20.99
CA GLN A 121 -1.75 7.21 20.16
C GLN A 121 -2.61 7.19 18.89
N SER A 122 -2.08 7.71 17.82
CA SER A 122 -2.76 7.67 16.51
C SER A 122 -1.76 7.71 15.37
N THR A 123 -2.14 7.12 14.26
CA THR A 123 -1.36 7.13 13.02
C THR A 123 -2.23 7.61 11.87
N SER A 124 -1.62 8.30 10.93
CA SER A 124 -2.26 8.75 9.70
C SER A 124 -1.26 8.62 8.56
N ASN A 125 -1.56 7.75 7.60
CA ASN A 125 -0.75 7.54 6.42
C ASN A 125 -1.55 7.99 5.19
N PHE A 126 -0.92 8.78 4.34
CA PHE A 126 -1.47 9.22 3.09
C PHE A 126 -0.47 8.93 1.97
N ASN A 127 -0.89 8.13 1.02
CA ASN A 127 -0.14 7.79 -0.18
C ASN A 127 -0.95 8.22 -1.40
N ALA A 128 -0.34 8.99 -2.30
CA ALA A 128 -0.96 9.40 -3.55
C ALA A 128 0.05 9.27 -4.68
N GLY A 129 -0.33 8.56 -5.72
CA GLY A 129 0.51 8.32 -6.88
C GLY A 129 -0.23 8.56 -8.19
N ILE A 130 0.51 8.97 -9.19
CA ILE A 130 0.08 9.03 -10.59
C ILE A 130 1.05 8.22 -11.43
N PHE A 131 0.53 7.56 -12.43
CA PHE A 131 1.33 6.75 -13.33
C PHE A 131 0.84 6.86 -14.76
N ALA A 132 1.76 6.74 -15.69
CA ALA A 132 1.48 6.74 -17.12
C ALA A 132 2.38 5.75 -17.85
N SER A 133 1.85 5.16 -18.91
CA SER A 133 2.58 4.23 -19.78
C SER A 133 2.28 4.53 -21.24
N TYR A 134 3.31 4.63 -22.03
CA TYR A 134 3.20 4.70 -23.49
C TYR A 134 4.00 3.56 -24.13
N ILE A 135 3.34 2.77 -24.96
CA ILE A 135 3.92 1.62 -25.65
C ILE A 135 3.76 1.79 -27.17
N GLY A 136 4.74 2.40 -27.78
CA GLY A 136 4.82 2.55 -29.23
C GLY A 136 5.62 1.42 -29.90
N ASN A 137 5.71 1.46 -31.23
CA ASN A 137 6.43 0.43 -31.99
C ASN A 137 7.94 0.46 -31.71
N LYS A 138 8.53 1.65 -31.66
CA LYS A 138 9.98 1.85 -31.43
C LYS A 138 10.30 2.39 -30.06
N TYR A 139 9.38 3.12 -29.45
CA TYR A 139 9.59 3.79 -28.17
C TYR A 139 8.57 3.36 -27.14
N GLN A 140 9.03 3.08 -25.93
CA GLN A 140 8.22 2.75 -24.77
C GLN A 140 8.71 3.59 -23.59
N ILE A 141 7.79 4.11 -22.81
CA ILE A 141 8.08 4.85 -21.60
C ILE A 141 7.04 4.52 -20.53
N GLN A 142 7.49 4.39 -19.30
CA GLN A 142 6.66 4.30 -18.12
C GLN A 142 7.15 5.33 -17.12
N ALA A 143 6.24 6.09 -16.57
CA ALA A 143 6.51 7.11 -15.57
C ALA A 143 5.60 6.91 -14.38
N VAL A 144 6.16 7.00 -13.18
CA VAL A 144 5.43 6.93 -11.91
C VAL A 144 5.92 8.07 -11.02
N TYR A 145 4.99 8.80 -10.48
CA TYR A 145 5.22 9.73 -9.38
C TYR A 145 4.42 9.26 -8.18
N ASN A 146 5.03 9.20 -7.03
CA ASN A 146 4.36 8.86 -5.78
C ASN A 146 4.80 9.79 -4.65
N ASN A 147 3.86 10.14 -3.80
CA ASN A 147 4.08 10.94 -2.60
C ASN A 147 3.48 10.18 -1.41
N PHE A 148 4.27 10.01 -0.38
CA PHE A 148 3.90 9.33 0.85
C PHE A 148 4.13 10.27 2.04
N THR A 149 3.11 10.45 2.86
CA THR A 149 3.18 11.20 4.10
C THR A 149 2.63 10.35 5.22
N MET A 150 3.42 10.18 6.25
CA MET A 150 3.05 9.47 7.46
C MET A 150 3.19 10.40 8.67
N LYS A 151 2.19 10.38 9.52
CA LYS A 151 2.20 11.06 10.81
C LYS A 151 1.82 10.07 11.89
N MET A 152 2.61 10.01 12.93
CA MET A 152 2.36 9.19 14.11
C MET A 152 2.45 10.07 15.36
N ASN A 153 1.43 10.04 16.18
CA ASN A 153 1.48 10.67 17.49
C ASN A 153 2.16 9.72 18.47
N GLU A 154 3.04 10.28 19.28
CA GLU A 154 3.89 9.55 20.23
C GLU A 154 3.46 9.86 21.65
N ASN A 155 3.12 8.85 22.42
CA ASN A 155 2.72 9.01 23.82
C ASN A 155 3.83 8.69 24.83
N GLY A 156 4.96 8.12 24.40
CA GLY A 156 6.09 7.78 25.28
C GLY A 156 5.79 6.68 26.31
N GLY A 157 4.62 6.05 26.24
CA GLY A 157 4.13 5.09 27.22
C GLY A 157 3.33 5.74 28.36
N ILE A 158 2.74 4.91 29.21
CA ILE A 158 1.98 5.35 30.39
C ILE A 158 2.92 5.94 31.46
N GLN A 159 2.41 6.87 32.24
CA GLN A 159 3.21 7.51 33.28
C GLN A 159 3.52 6.58 34.47
N ASP A 160 2.59 5.72 34.84
CA ASP A 160 2.72 4.83 35.98
C ASP A 160 2.15 3.44 35.65
N ASP A 161 2.97 2.41 35.80
CA ASP A 161 2.61 1.02 35.52
C ASP A 161 1.49 0.48 36.45
N ARG A 162 1.22 1.14 37.55
CA ARG A 162 0.12 0.76 38.49
C ARG A 162 -1.25 0.87 37.83
N TYR A 163 -1.42 1.73 36.83
CA TYR A 163 -2.67 1.77 36.04
C TYR A 163 -3.00 0.43 35.35
N ILE A 164 -1.99 -0.42 35.13
CA ILE A 164 -2.18 -1.76 34.56
C ILE A 164 -2.05 -2.85 35.62
N THR A 165 -1.04 -2.72 36.50
CA THR A 165 -0.73 -3.79 37.46
C THR A 165 -1.64 -3.80 38.69
N ARG A 166 -2.15 -2.64 39.09
CA ARG A 166 -3.04 -2.43 40.25
C ARG A 166 -4.09 -1.36 39.94
N PRO A 167 -4.99 -1.63 38.99
CA PRO A 167 -5.97 -0.63 38.57
C PRO A 167 -6.89 -0.18 39.68
N GLU A 168 -7.18 -1.04 40.66
CA GLU A 168 -8.00 -0.74 41.84
C GLU A 168 -7.41 0.36 42.72
N ASP A 169 -6.09 0.44 42.86
CA ASP A 169 -5.40 1.45 43.65
C ASP A 169 -5.48 2.85 42.99
N MET A 170 -5.62 2.87 41.67
CA MET A 170 -5.62 4.09 40.87
C MET A 170 -7.04 4.56 40.52
N ALA A 171 -8.04 3.73 40.77
CA ALA A 171 -9.40 3.93 40.27
C ALA A 171 -10.23 4.92 41.08
N GLU A 172 -9.71 5.47 42.19
CA GLU A 172 -10.43 6.42 43.06
C GLU A 172 -11.91 6.03 43.28
N GLY A 173 -12.16 4.72 43.47
CA GLY A 173 -13.51 4.16 43.67
C GLY A 173 -14.29 3.84 42.36
N LYS A 174 -13.73 4.01 41.20
CA LYS A 174 -14.33 3.55 39.93
C LYS A 174 -13.98 2.09 39.67
N LYS A 175 -14.93 1.32 39.13
CA LYS A 175 -14.72 -0.11 38.85
C LYS A 175 -13.76 -0.39 37.68
N GLU A 176 -13.64 0.53 36.75
CA GLU A 176 -12.81 0.37 35.55
C GLU A 176 -12.23 1.71 35.12
N TYR A 177 -11.00 1.67 34.58
CA TYR A 177 -10.38 2.78 33.87
C TYR A 177 -10.60 2.62 32.38
N GLU A 178 -11.05 3.68 31.73
CA GLU A 178 -10.91 3.76 30.28
C GLU A 178 -9.43 3.98 29.93
N SER A 179 -8.86 3.16 29.08
CA SER A 179 -7.45 3.28 28.66
C SER A 179 -7.09 4.66 28.09
N THR A 180 -8.08 5.34 27.50
CA THR A 180 -7.94 6.71 26.99
C THR A 180 -7.81 7.79 28.06
N THR A 181 -8.09 7.46 29.32
CA THR A 181 -7.94 8.40 30.44
C THR A 181 -6.63 8.20 31.21
N ILE A 182 -5.89 7.15 30.91
CA ILE A 182 -4.59 6.86 31.54
C ILE A 182 -3.58 7.92 31.11
N PRO A 183 -2.93 8.63 32.08
CA PRO A 183 -1.92 9.63 31.74
C PRO A 183 -0.72 9.01 31.02
N VAL A 184 -0.24 9.70 30.01
CA VAL A 184 0.92 9.31 29.21
C VAL A 184 2.09 10.27 29.40
N LYS A 185 3.30 9.82 29.09
CA LYS A 185 4.51 10.62 29.30
C LYS A 185 4.65 11.79 28.35
N LEU A 186 4.10 11.66 27.12
CA LEU A 186 4.16 12.66 26.06
C LEU A 186 2.77 13.00 25.56
N GLU A 187 2.36 14.27 25.66
CA GLU A 187 0.99 14.68 25.32
C GLU A 187 0.85 15.27 23.92
N GLN A 188 1.83 16.00 23.42
CA GLN A 188 1.73 16.72 22.14
C GLN A 188 2.91 16.43 21.20
N THR A 189 3.41 15.22 21.27
CA THR A 189 4.55 14.81 20.48
C THR A 189 4.08 14.01 19.25
N SER A 190 4.63 14.32 18.10
CA SER A 190 4.35 13.59 16.88
C SER A 190 5.57 13.44 16.02
N ASN A 191 5.69 12.31 15.36
CA ASN A 191 6.67 12.04 14.31
C ASN A 191 5.99 12.16 12.94
N LYS A 192 6.66 12.78 11.98
CA LYS A 192 6.18 12.94 10.62
C LYS A 192 7.27 12.61 9.62
N ASN A 193 7.03 11.62 8.80
CA ASN A 193 7.88 11.25 7.69
C ASN A 193 7.18 11.60 6.38
N LYS A 194 7.96 12.12 5.43
CA LYS A 194 7.52 12.37 4.07
C LYS A 194 8.53 11.76 3.13
N ASP A 195 8.04 11.08 2.14
CA ASP A 195 8.85 10.55 1.06
C ASP A 195 8.14 10.77 -0.28
N PHE A 196 8.92 10.95 -1.33
CA PHE A 196 8.40 11.01 -2.68
C PHE A 196 9.43 10.44 -3.66
N TYR A 197 8.95 9.88 -4.74
CA TYR A 197 9.83 9.45 -5.82
C TYR A 197 9.22 9.73 -7.18
N VAL A 198 10.11 9.89 -8.15
CA VAL A 198 9.80 9.86 -9.56
C VAL A 198 10.56 8.68 -10.14
N TYR A 199 9.83 7.75 -10.72
CA TYR A 199 10.41 6.60 -11.39
C TYR A 199 10.09 6.66 -12.87
N LEU A 200 11.11 6.56 -13.71
CA LEU A 200 10.98 6.65 -15.15
C LEU A 200 11.80 5.55 -15.81
N THR A 201 11.13 4.72 -16.58
CA THR A 201 11.80 3.76 -17.44
C THR A 201 11.46 4.05 -18.88
N HIS A 202 12.44 3.97 -19.75
CA HIS A 202 12.21 4.09 -21.18
C HIS A 202 13.02 3.05 -21.96
N ARG A 203 12.49 2.68 -23.09
CA ARG A 203 13.15 1.75 -24.02
C ARG A 203 12.97 2.25 -25.43
N TYR A 204 14.07 2.32 -26.15
CA TYR A 204 14.05 2.56 -27.59
C TYR A 204 14.58 1.33 -28.33
N ARG A 205 13.82 0.85 -29.32
CA ARG A 205 14.20 -0.28 -30.13
C ARG A 205 14.92 0.22 -31.38
N LEU A 206 16.23 0.00 -31.44
CA LEU A 206 17.05 0.19 -32.63
C LEU A 206 17.00 -1.11 -33.45
N GLY A 207 16.61 -1.03 -34.70
CA GLY A 207 16.56 -2.21 -35.57
C GLY A 207 15.84 -1.94 -36.87
N PHE A 208 16.05 -2.85 -37.83
CA PHE A 208 15.40 -2.84 -39.11
C PHE A 208 14.25 -3.83 -39.12
N THR A 209 13.12 -3.45 -39.66
CA THR A 209 12.06 -4.41 -39.97
C THR A 209 12.46 -5.10 -41.27
N ARG A 210 12.85 -6.37 -41.21
CA ARG A 210 13.02 -7.18 -42.41
C ARG A 210 11.66 -7.77 -42.76
N GLU A 211 11.07 -7.35 -43.85
CA GLU A 211 9.92 -8.04 -44.41
C GLU A 211 10.40 -9.38 -44.94
N THR A 212 10.05 -10.43 -44.27
CA THR A 212 10.22 -11.79 -44.80
C THR A 212 9.01 -12.05 -45.68
N THR A 213 9.16 -11.92 -46.97
CA THR A 213 8.19 -12.44 -47.94
C THR A 213 8.17 -13.95 -47.71
N THR A 214 7.15 -14.46 -47.08
CA THR A 214 6.82 -15.88 -47.13
C THR A 214 6.44 -16.14 -48.58
N VAL A 215 7.30 -16.77 -49.31
CA VAL A 215 6.94 -17.35 -50.61
C VAL A 215 5.97 -18.48 -50.28
N GLU A 216 4.69 -18.19 -50.31
CA GLU A 216 3.71 -19.21 -50.53
C GLU A 216 3.95 -19.74 -51.92
N ASP A 217 4.58 -20.81 -52.06
CA ASP A 217 4.29 -21.78 -52.88
C ASP A 217 5.06 -22.78 -53.38
N ALA A 218 4.87 -23.80 -53.28
CA ALA A 218 4.98 -24.76 -54.32
C ALA A 218 3.68 -25.56 -54.37
N LYS A 219 2.91 -25.33 -55.33
CA LYS A 219 1.82 -26.21 -55.72
C LYS A 219 2.32 -27.65 -55.66
N SER A 220 1.80 -28.42 -54.74
CA SER A 220 1.95 -29.87 -54.74
C SER A 220 1.46 -30.42 -56.07
N PRO A 221 2.22 -31.25 -56.81
CA PRO A 221 1.77 -31.81 -58.06
C PRO A 221 0.54 -32.69 -57.79
N LYS A 222 -0.53 -32.39 -58.52
CA LYS A 222 -1.70 -33.25 -58.53
C LYS A 222 -1.25 -34.63 -59.03
N ARG A 223 -1.35 -35.65 -58.17
CA ARG A 223 -1.28 -37.05 -58.61
C ARG A 223 -2.50 -37.30 -59.48
N ALA A 224 -2.26 -37.53 -60.76
CA ALA A 224 -3.23 -38.13 -61.67
C ALA A 224 -3.39 -39.62 -61.29
N VAL A 225 -4.62 -40.08 -61.23
CA VAL A 225 -5.04 -41.48 -61.11
C VAL A 225 -5.00 -42.05 -62.51
#